data_d103a9b63e2dc46a1350ebae2da2515c
#
_entry.id   d103a9b63e2dc46a1350ebae2da2515c
#
_cell.length_a   1.000
_cell.length_b   1.000
_cell.length_c   1.000
_cell.angle_alpha   90.00
_cell.angle_beta   90.00
_cell.angle_gamma   90.00
#
_symmetry.space_group_name_H-M   'P 1'
#
loop_
_entity.id
_entity.type
_entity.pdbx_description
1 polymer ?
#
loop_
_entity_poly.entity_id
_entity_poly.type
_entity_poly.pdbx_seq_one_letter_code
_entity_poly.pdbx_strand_id
1 'polypeptide(L)'
;MSRLSRVVFLLAGVALVAGAGSLAASAQPGTPPIDHYKVYTVEPNYPYFQSVMLKDQFGEHPVLVTVLEHFANPVDKNGEGMIDPFLHYAWWRIDSPEPPRAALVGNQFGQDQEFRIFDGVYLLNPAIKHAQSPTEPLPPANHYKCYQAMGLPVDRQVVLTDQFGTRTAVALEPQLLCNPAEKTTAEGVVYPIVNPFAHLACYRIEPPIFWGLGALIHDQFFFGEIRFKEDWLLCVPSTKNEVVPTEPQTWGRVKALYR
;
A
#
# COMPACT_ATOMS: atom_id res chain seq x y z
N MET A 1 -32.55 -42.75 67.78
CA MET A 1 -32.75 -41.36 67.36
C MET A 1 -31.42 -40.82 66.85
N SER A 2 -31.14 -40.96 65.56
CA SER A 2 -29.85 -40.60 64.94
C SER A 2 -30.02 -39.31 64.16
N ARG A 3 -29.19 -38.31 64.43
CA ARG A 3 -29.13 -37.03 63.68
C ARG A 3 -28.17 -37.20 62.53
N LEU A 4 -28.67 -37.07 61.27
CA LEU A 4 -27.85 -36.97 60.12
C LEU A 4 -27.37 -35.49 59.94
N SER A 5 -26.05 -35.30 60.04
CA SER A 5 -25.43 -34.03 59.61
C SER A 5 -25.24 -34.00 58.08
N ARG A 6 -25.84 -33.01 57.45
CA ARG A 6 -25.59 -32.70 56.00
C ARG A 6 -24.36 -31.81 55.91
N VAL A 7 -23.33 -32.34 55.28
CA VAL A 7 -22.17 -31.55 54.84
C VAL A 7 -22.46 -30.93 53.48
N VAL A 8 -22.45 -29.60 53.42
CA VAL A 8 -22.58 -28.85 52.15
C VAL A 8 -21.16 -28.58 51.68
N PHE A 9 -20.79 -29.13 50.52
CA PHE A 9 -19.58 -28.76 49.80
C PHE A 9 -19.86 -27.54 48.96
N LEU A 10 -19.23 -26.40 49.29
CA LEU A 10 -19.14 -25.25 48.43
C LEU A 10 -18.00 -25.47 47.42
N LEU A 11 -18.35 -25.68 46.17
CA LEU A 11 -17.41 -25.62 45.04
C LEU A 11 -17.19 -24.15 44.68
N ALA A 12 -16.03 -23.59 45.02
CA ALA A 12 -15.60 -22.31 44.52
C ALA A 12 -15.06 -22.47 43.09
N GLY A 13 -15.86 -22.06 42.12
CA GLY A 13 -15.44 -21.98 40.72
C GLY A 13 -14.51 -20.77 40.51
N VAL A 14 -13.24 -21.03 40.23
CA VAL A 14 -12.30 -20.02 39.77
C VAL A 14 -12.54 -19.77 38.27
N ALA A 15 -13.16 -18.67 37.94
CA ALA A 15 -13.27 -18.20 36.54
C ALA A 15 -11.91 -17.63 36.11
N LEU A 16 -11.19 -18.39 35.28
CA LEU A 16 -10.04 -17.85 34.53
C LEU A 16 -10.56 -16.86 33.46
N VAL A 17 -10.44 -15.57 33.72
CA VAL A 17 -10.60 -14.55 32.69
C VAL A 17 -9.31 -14.56 31.87
N ALA A 18 -9.34 -15.21 30.71
CA ALA A 18 -8.30 -15.08 29.71
C ALA A 18 -8.43 -13.67 29.11
N GLY A 19 -7.65 -12.74 29.64
CA GLY A 19 -7.47 -11.42 29.02
C GLY A 19 -6.77 -11.62 27.68
N ALA A 20 -7.51 -11.49 26.57
CA ALA A 20 -6.94 -11.31 25.25
C ALA A 20 -6.25 -9.95 25.24
N GLY A 21 -4.98 -9.91 25.63
CA GLY A 21 -4.14 -8.74 25.42
C GLY A 21 -4.00 -8.53 23.91
N SER A 22 -4.61 -7.47 23.41
CA SER A 22 -4.35 -6.98 22.07
C SER A 22 -2.86 -6.61 22.02
N LEU A 23 -2.06 -7.43 21.35
CA LEU A 23 -0.68 -7.07 21.03
C LEU A 23 -0.79 -5.96 19.96
N ALA A 24 -0.72 -4.72 20.40
CA ALA A 24 -0.48 -3.62 19.49
C ALA A 24 0.81 -3.97 18.72
N ALA A 25 0.69 -4.20 17.43
CA ALA A 25 1.84 -4.43 16.57
C ALA A 25 2.66 -3.14 16.59
N SER A 26 3.79 -3.12 17.29
CA SER A 26 4.70 -1.99 17.29
C SER A 26 5.20 -1.74 15.86
N ALA A 27 5.09 -0.51 15.39
CA ALA A 27 5.72 -0.08 14.14
C ALA A 27 7.19 -0.53 14.15
N GLN A 28 7.61 -1.18 13.08
CA GLN A 28 8.98 -1.69 13.01
C GLN A 28 9.97 -0.52 12.95
N PRO A 29 11.11 -0.58 13.66
CA PRO A 29 12.12 0.46 13.59
C PRO A 29 12.56 0.69 12.14
N GLY A 30 12.47 1.94 11.67
CA GLY A 30 12.87 2.33 10.32
C GLY A 30 11.74 2.37 9.27
N THR A 31 10.54 1.91 9.59
CA THR A 31 9.39 2.10 8.70
C THR A 31 8.97 3.57 8.69
N PRO A 32 8.80 4.21 7.51
CA PRO A 32 8.36 5.59 7.44
C PRO A 32 6.99 5.80 8.09
N PRO A 33 6.76 6.94 8.76
CA PRO A 33 5.47 7.26 9.36
C PRO A 33 4.48 7.70 8.26
N ILE A 34 3.95 6.77 7.50
CA ILE A 34 2.88 6.96 6.51
C ILE A 34 1.79 5.92 6.75
N ASP A 35 0.58 6.21 6.27
CA ASP A 35 -0.56 5.34 6.44
C ASP A 35 -0.45 4.04 5.64
N HIS A 36 -1.22 3.07 6.05
CA HIS A 36 -1.62 1.95 5.23
C HIS A 36 -2.73 2.39 4.28
N TYR A 37 -2.77 1.80 3.09
CA TYR A 37 -3.80 2.11 2.11
C TYR A 37 -4.50 0.85 1.64
N LYS A 38 -5.83 0.88 1.66
CA LYS A 38 -6.66 -0.12 1.01
C LYS A 38 -7.05 0.39 -0.37
N VAL A 39 -6.71 -0.37 -1.40
CA VAL A 39 -6.88 -0.01 -2.80
C VAL A 39 -8.12 -0.66 -3.37
N TYR A 40 -8.89 0.11 -4.08
CA TYR A 40 -10.15 -0.29 -4.72
C TYR A 40 -10.06 -0.12 -6.22
N THR A 41 -10.61 -1.05 -6.96
CA THR A 41 -10.94 -0.81 -8.36
C THR A 41 -12.09 0.19 -8.43
N VAL A 42 -12.08 1.06 -9.44
CA VAL A 42 -13.13 2.09 -9.61
C VAL A 42 -13.71 2.09 -11.00
N GLU A 43 -14.91 2.67 -11.13
CA GLU A 43 -15.57 2.93 -12.40
C GLU A 43 -16.29 4.30 -12.39
N PRO A 44 -16.55 4.93 -13.56
CA PRO A 44 -16.02 4.53 -14.85
C PRO A 44 -14.51 4.79 -14.94
N ASN A 45 -13.85 4.10 -15.87
CA ASN A 45 -12.44 4.34 -16.14
C ASN A 45 -12.31 5.62 -16.98
N TYR A 46 -11.85 6.70 -16.36
CA TYR A 46 -11.70 8.01 -17.03
C TYR A 46 -10.37 8.08 -17.79
N PRO A 47 -10.40 8.25 -19.12
CA PRO A 47 -9.18 8.43 -19.92
C PRO A 47 -8.59 9.83 -19.70
N TYR A 48 -7.26 9.93 -19.71
CA TYR A 48 -6.58 11.22 -19.49
C TYR A 48 -5.49 11.52 -20.51
N PHE A 49 -4.71 10.72 -21.04
CA PHE A 49 -3.71 10.87 -22.11
C PHE A 49 -2.83 12.13 -22.02
N GLN A 50 -2.07 12.26 -20.94
CA GLN A 50 -1.03 13.28 -20.80
C GLN A 50 0.31 12.67 -20.45
N SER A 51 1.39 13.29 -20.96
CA SER A 51 2.74 12.91 -20.61
C SER A 51 3.21 13.71 -19.40
N VAL A 52 3.88 13.00 -18.48
CA VAL A 52 4.59 13.61 -17.36
C VAL A 52 6.01 13.02 -17.27
N MET A 53 6.94 13.78 -16.70
CA MET A 53 8.26 13.26 -16.35
C MET A 53 8.17 12.73 -14.90
N LEU A 54 8.54 11.48 -14.69
CA LEU A 54 8.67 10.90 -13.35
C LEU A 54 10.12 10.57 -13.06
N LYS A 55 10.60 11.02 -11.91
CA LYS A 55 11.96 10.77 -11.43
C LYS A 55 11.88 10.13 -10.05
N ASP A 56 12.43 8.96 -9.92
CA ASP A 56 12.59 8.26 -8.66
C ASP A 56 14.01 7.65 -8.56
N GLN A 57 14.25 6.80 -7.58
CA GLN A 57 15.57 6.18 -7.40
C GLN A 57 15.95 5.16 -8.50
N PHE A 58 15.04 4.79 -9.38
CA PHE A 58 15.31 3.91 -10.53
C PHE A 58 15.64 4.69 -11.80
N GLY A 59 15.43 5.99 -11.82
CA GLY A 59 15.74 6.87 -12.93
C GLY A 59 14.69 7.93 -13.20
N GLU A 60 14.87 8.62 -14.32
CA GLU A 60 13.99 9.69 -14.79
C GLU A 60 13.47 9.31 -16.18
N HIS A 61 12.16 9.20 -16.32
CA HIS A 61 11.53 8.72 -17.54
C HIS A 61 10.26 9.50 -17.86
N PRO A 62 10.04 9.90 -19.13
CA PRO A 62 8.75 10.36 -19.58
C PRO A 62 7.76 9.18 -19.59
N VAL A 63 6.57 9.38 -19.06
CA VAL A 63 5.50 8.38 -19.05
C VAL A 63 4.21 8.98 -19.58
N LEU A 64 3.43 8.18 -20.29
CA LEU A 64 2.07 8.53 -20.68
C LEU A 64 1.10 8.06 -19.58
N VAL A 65 0.39 9.02 -19.00
CA VAL A 65 -0.73 8.73 -18.09
C VAL A 65 -1.98 8.49 -18.93
N THR A 66 -2.68 7.39 -18.71
CA THR A 66 -3.74 6.95 -19.63
C THR A 66 -5.13 6.92 -19.04
N VAL A 67 -5.31 6.30 -17.87
CA VAL A 67 -6.65 6.06 -17.31
C VAL A 67 -6.62 5.95 -15.79
N LEU A 68 -7.66 6.44 -15.13
CA LEU A 68 -7.91 6.22 -13.72
C LEU A 68 -8.50 4.81 -13.51
N GLU A 69 -7.77 3.92 -12.85
CA GLU A 69 -8.18 2.54 -12.63
C GLU A 69 -8.51 2.21 -11.17
N HIS A 70 -7.81 2.85 -10.22
CA HIS A 70 -7.98 2.55 -8.80
C HIS A 70 -7.96 3.82 -7.96
N PHE A 71 -8.47 3.67 -6.73
CA PHE A 71 -8.41 4.71 -5.71
C PHE A 71 -8.09 4.06 -4.37
N ALA A 72 -7.21 4.71 -3.59
CA ALA A 72 -6.77 4.20 -2.31
C ALA A 72 -7.27 5.06 -1.15
N ASN A 73 -7.87 4.40 -0.17
CA ASN A 73 -8.23 5.01 1.09
C ASN A 73 -7.19 4.70 2.16
N PRO A 74 -6.83 5.65 3.04
CA PRO A 74 -6.12 5.31 4.25
C PRO A 74 -6.93 4.31 5.08
N VAL A 75 -6.26 3.39 5.74
CA VAL A 75 -6.90 2.29 6.47
C VAL A 75 -6.20 2.05 7.81
N ASP A 76 -6.99 1.93 8.87
CA ASP A 76 -6.51 1.39 10.13
C ASP A 76 -6.36 -0.13 9.97
N LYS A 77 -5.13 -0.60 10.06
CA LYS A 77 -4.79 -2.00 10.02
C LYS A 77 -4.52 -2.52 11.43
N ASN A 78 -5.31 -3.50 11.88
CA ASN A 78 -5.18 -4.14 13.18
C ASN A 78 -5.27 -3.19 14.41
N GLY A 79 -5.90 -2.04 14.28
CA GLY A 79 -5.99 -1.04 15.35
C GLY A 79 -4.73 -0.19 15.53
N GLU A 80 -3.87 -0.10 14.51
CA GLU A 80 -2.66 0.75 14.54
C GLU A 80 -3.00 2.25 14.39
N GLY A 81 -4.23 2.57 13.97
CA GLY A 81 -4.70 3.92 13.70
C GLY A 81 -4.33 4.42 12.31
N MET A 82 -4.75 5.65 12.01
CA MET A 82 -4.40 6.39 10.79
C MET A 82 -3.72 7.71 11.17
N ILE A 83 -2.68 8.10 10.41
CA ILE A 83 -1.94 9.35 10.61
C ILE A 83 -2.69 10.50 9.95
N ASP A 84 -3.10 10.32 8.69
CA ASP A 84 -3.89 11.28 7.92
C ASP A 84 -5.09 10.61 7.25
N PRO A 85 -6.28 10.63 7.87
CA PRO A 85 -7.47 10.00 7.33
C PRO A 85 -8.04 10.70 6.09
N PHE A 86 -7.48 11.84 5.69
CA PHE A 86 -7.94 12.64 4.54
C PHE A 86 -7.02 12.53 3.33
N LEU A 87 -5.81 11.98 3.48
CA LEU A 87 -4.91 11.75 2.37
C LEU A 87 -5.29 10.46 1.63
N HIS A 88 -5.80 10.61 0.44
CA HIS A 88 -6.13 9.52 -0.48
C HIS A 88 -5.17 9.53 -1.67
N TYR A 89 -5.23 8.47 -2.50
CA TYR A 89 -4.48 8.40 -3.76
C TYR A 89 -5.35 7.97 -4.92
N ALA A 90 -5.33 8.76 -5.99
CA ALA A 90 -5.86 8.38 -7.30
C ALA A 90 -4.76 7.65 -8.09
N TRP A 91 -5.09 6.47 -8.64
CA TRP A 91 -4.15 5.58 -9.29
C TRP A 91 -4.36 5.59 -10.79
N TRP A 92 -3.40 6.18 -11.46
CA TRP A 92 -3.41 6.37 -12.90
C TRP A 92 -2.54 5.35 -13.60
N ARG A 93 -3.09 4.65 -14.56
CA ARG A 93 -2.31 3.73 -15.39
C ARG A 93 -1.26 4.49 -16.17
N ILE A 94 -0.03 3.97 -16.15
CA ILE A 94 1.09 4.43 -16.97
C ILE A 94 1.69 3.25 -17.72
N ASP A 95 2.44 3.55 -18.78
CA ASP A 95 3.30 2.59 -19.48
C ASP A 95 4.74 3.05 -19.33
N SER A 96 5.54 2.32 -18.58
CA SER A 96 6.93 2.64 -18.29
C SER A 96 7.75 1.34 -18.26
N PRO A 97 8.16 0.84 -19.43
CA PRO A 97 9.02 -0.33 -19.51
C PRO A 97 10.35 -0.10 -18.78
N GLU A 98 10.73 -1.05 -17.94
CA GLU A 98 11.94 -0.97 -17.11
C GLU A 98 12.70 -2.30 -17.16
N PRO A 99 14.05 -2.25 -17.08
CA PRO A 99 14.80 -3.48 -16.91
C PRO A 99 14.44 -4.14 -15.57
N PRO A 100 14.29 -5.48 -15.54
CA PRO A 100 14.03 -6.18 -14.29
C PRO A 100 15.09 -5.91 -13.24
N ARG A 101 14.64 -5.74 -11.98
CA ARG A 101 15.50 -5.43 -10.81
C ARG A 101 15.12 -6.32 -9.64
N ALA A 102 15.97 -6.34 -8.63
CA ALA A 102 15.63 -6.92 -7.33
C ALA A 102 15.83 -5.88 -6.23
N ALA A 103 15.03 -5.97 -5.18
CA ALA A 103 15.18 -5.17 -3.97
C ALA A 103 14.85 -6.01 -2.75
N LEU A 104 15.53 -5.71 -1.63
CA LEU A 104 15.15 -6.20 -0.33
C LEU A 104 14.19 -5.20 0.31
N VAL A 105 12.99 -5.67 0.65
CA VAL A 105 11.91 -4.86 1.21
C VAL A 105 11.65 -5.28 2.65
N GLY A 106 11.70 -4.31 3.55
CA GLY A 106 11.36 -4.51 4.97
C GLY A 106 10.05 -3.79 5.30
N ASN A 107 9.13 -4.50 5.97
CA ASN A 107 7.91 -3.96 6.51
C ASN A 107 7.38 -4.85 7.64
N GLN A 108 6.17 -4.56 8.11
CA GLN A 108 5.57 -5.32 9.21
C GLN A 108 5.26 -6.80 8.91
N PHE A 109 5.28 -7.23 7.65
CA PHE A 109 5.10 -8.63 7.28
C PHE A 109 6.42 -9.41 7.28
N GLY A 110 7.56 -8.75 7.20
CA GLY A 110 8.88 -9.34 7.24
C GLY A 110 9.99 -8.35 6.90
N GLN A 111 11.22 -8.71 7.28
CA GLN A 111 12.43 -8.02 6.88
C GLN A 111 13.07 -8.75 5.71
N ASP A 112 13.84 -8.00 4.91
CA ASP A 112 14.66 -8.54 3.81
C ASP A 112 13.88 -9.44 2.84
N GLN A 113 12.60 -9.11 2.60
CA GLN A 113 11.78 -9.79 1.60
C GLN A 113 12.34 -9.48 0.20
N GLU A 114 12.76 -10.50 -0.54
CA GLU A 114 13.24 -10.32 -1.90
C GLU A 114 12.07 -10.07 -2.86
N PHE A 115 12.04 -8.89 -3.48
CA PHE A 115 11.10 -8.54 -4.53
C PHE A 115 11.82 -8.48 -5.88
N ARG A 116 11.24 -9.14 -6.88
CA ARG A 116 11.56 -8.92 -8.29
C ARG A 116 10.66 -7.83 -8.83
N ILE A 117 11.26 -6.79 -9.40
CA ILE A 117 10.59 -5.57 -9.83
C ILE A 117 10.68 -5.49 -11.34
N PHE A 118 9.57 -5.11 -11.98
CA PHE A 118 9.41 -5.04 -13.42
C PHE A 118 8.95 -3.65 -13.86
N ASP A 119 8.10 -3.57 -14.88
CA ASP A 119 7.64 -2.33 -15.47
C ASP A 119 6.90 -1.42 -14.47
N GLY A 120 7.06 -0.12 -14.65
CA GLY A 120 6.25 0.89 -13.98
C GLY A 120 4.83 0.90 -14.56
N VAL A 121 3.82 0.71 -13.72
CA VAL A 121 2.44 0.50 -14.17
C VAL A 121 1.45 1.52 -13.64
N TYR A 122 1.75 2.20 -12.53
CA TYR A 122 0.88 3.22 -11.95
C TYR A 122 1.63 4.45 -11.49
N LEU A 123 1.00 5.60 -11.69
CA LEU A 123 1.29 6.85 -11.01
C LEU A 123 0.21 7.09 -9.96
N LEU A 124 0.61 7.31 -8.70
CA LEU A 124 -0.27 7.69 -7.62
C LEU A 124 -0.19 9.20 -7.41
N ASN A 125 -1.31 9.86 -7.56
CA ASN A 125 -1.46 11.27 -7.22
C ASN A 125 -2.13 11.41 -5.86
N PRO A 126 -1.65 12.30 -4.96
CA PRO A 126 -2.43 12.73 -3.82
C PRO A 126 -3.81 13.21 -4.24
N ALA A 127 -4.82 12.80 -3.50
CA ALA A 127 -6.21 13.07 -3.82
C ALA A 127 -7.03 13.34 -2.56
N ILE A 128 -8.13 14.07 -2.71
CA ILE A 128 -9.14 14.25 -1.69
C ILE A 128 -10.46 13.60 -2.12
N LYS A 129 -11.19 13.13 -1.14
CA LYS A 129 -12.51 12.53 -1.31
C LYS A 129 -13.56 13.46 -0.72
N HIS A 130 -14.76 13.47 -1.34
CA HIS A 130 -15.80 14.44 -1.03
C HIS A 130 -15.39 15.89 -1.28
N ALA A 131 -14.52 16.10 -2.28
CA ALA A 131 -14.10 17.42 -2.72
C ALA A 131 -15.32 18.29 -3.08
N GLN A 132 -15.27 19.57 -2.71
CA GLN A 132 -16.35 20.52 -2.98
C GLN A 132 -16.09 21.29 -4.29
N SER A 133 -14.86 21.30 -4.77
CA SER A 133 -14.42 22.10 -5.91
C SER A 133 -13.18 21.49 -6.57
N PRO A 134 -13.00 21.65 -7.90
CA PRO A 134 -11.76 21.29 -8.59
C PRO A 134 -10.57 22.21 -8.25
N THR A 135 -10.78 23.26 -7.45
CA THR A 135 -9.74 24.18 -7.00
C THR A 135 -9.39 23.99 -5.51
N GLU A 136 -9.94 22.97 -4.89
CA GLU A 136 -9.62 22.65 -3.49
C GLU A 136 -8.15 22.23 -3.40
N PRO A 137 -7.37 22.78 -2.43
CA PRO A 137 -5.95 22.45 -2.30
C PRO A 137 -5.74 20.97 -2.02
N LEU A 138 -4.86 20.34 -2.81
CA LEU A 138 -4.46 18.95 -2.58
C LEU A 138 -3.45 18.84 -1.43
N PRO A 139 -3.48 17.75 -0.65
CA PRO A 139 -2.52 17.52 0.42
C PRO A 139 -1.07 17.53 -0.10
N PRO A 140 -0.13 18.18 0.60
CA PRO A 140 1.29 18.12 0.25
C PRO A 140 1.85 16.74 0.63
N ALA A 141 1.83 15.81 -0.30
CA ALA A 141 2.28 14.44 -0.10
C ALA A 141 3.11 13.95 -1.31
N ASN A 142 3.80 12.83 -1.13
CA ASN A 142 4.53 12.20 -2.23
C ASN A 142 3.59 11.82 -3.37
N HIS A 143 4.07 11.98 -4.59
CA HIS A 143 3.62 11.15 -5.70
C HIS A 143 4.39 9.83 -5.66
N TYR A 144 3.82 8.78 -6.22
CA TYR A 144 4.49 7.49 -6.29
C TYR A 144 4.49 6.96 -7.72
N LYS A 145 5.62 6.39 -8.14
CA LYS A 145 5.68 5.49 -9.29
C LYS A 145 5.67 4.06 -8.78
N CYS A 146 4.65 3.31 -9.17
CA CYS A 146 4.47 1.93 -8.73
C CYS A 146 4.86 0.96 -9.85
N TYR A 147 5.64 -0.02 -9.47
CA TYR A 147 6.20 -1.05 -10.33
C TYR A 147 5.55 -2.39 -10.03
N GLN A 148 5.33 -3.19 -11.05
CA GLN A 148 4.99 -4.59 -10.83
C GLN A 148 6.06 -5.27 -9.99
N ALA A 149 5.65 -6.03 -9.00
CA ALA A 149 6.54 -6.73 -8.09
C ALA A 149 6.08 -8.16 -7.86
N MET A 150 7.02 -9.06 -7.72
CA MET A 150 6.79 -10.46 -7.39
C MET A 150 7.68 -10.84 -6.22
N GLY A 151 7.13 -11.62 -5.30
CA GLY A 151 7.84 -12.15 -4.13
C GLY A 151 7.05 -13.30 -3.51
N LEU A 152 7.57 -13.83 -2.42
CA LEU A 152 6.87 -14.90 -1.69
C LEU A 152 5.61 -14.34 -1.00
N PRO A 153 4.52 -15.13 -0.95
CA PRO A 153 3.32 -14.74 -0.21
C PRO A 153 3.62 -14.62 1.29
N VAL A 154 2.95 -13.68 1.93
CA VAL A 154 3.10 -13.44 3.38
C VAL A 154 2.06 -14.20 4.20
N ASP A 155 0.90 -14.53 3.61
CA ASP A 155 -0.20 -15.30 4.21
C ASP A 155 -0.58 -14.79 5.61
N ARG A 156 -0.83 -13.47 5.72
CA ARG A 156 -1.13 -12.81 7.00
C ARG A 156 -2.57 -12.35 7.06
N GLN A 157 -3.29 -12.80 8.08
CA GLN A 157 -4.60 -12.26 8.41
C GLN A 157 -4.45 -10.84 8.97
N VAL A 158 -5.28 -9.92 8.47
CA VAL A 158 -5.33 -8.52 8.89
C VAL A 158 -6.77 -8.08 9.09
N VAL A 159 -7.00 -7.21 10.04
CA VAL A 159 -8.27 -6.49 10.22
C VAL A 159 -8.09 -5.10 9.63
N LEU A 160 -8.93 -4.73 8.69
CA LEU A 160 -8.86 -3.47 7.94
C LEU A 160 -10.11 -2.65 8.22
N THR A 161 -9.93 -1.46 8.78
CA THR A 161 -11.02 -0.51 9.05
C THR A 161 -10.76 0.78 8.30
N ASP A 162 -11.65 1.13 7.40
CA ASP A 162 -11.69 2.45 6.76
C ASP A 162 -13.10 3.02 6.81
N GLN A 163 -13.36 4.13 6.10
CA GLN A 163 -14.66 4.79 6.07
C GLN A 163 -15.82 3.94 5.53
N PHE A 164 -15.53 2.81 4.86
CA PHE A 164 -16.57 1.89 4.37
C PHE A 164 -16.90 0.79 5.38
N GLY A 165 -16.11 0.63 6.42
CA GLY A 165 -16.32 -0.34 7.48
C GLY A 165 -15.11 -1.19 7.80
N THR A 166 -15.32 -2.16 8.68
CA THR A 166 -14.30 -3.10 9.15
C THR A 166 -14.47 -4.46 8.49
N ARG A 167 -13.37 -5.04 8.05
CA ARG A 167 -13.33 -6.41 7.54
C ARG A 167 -12.04 -7.12 7.92
N THR A 168 -12.10 -8.44 7.96
CA THR A 168 -10.93 -9.31 7.98
C THR A 168 -10.55 -9.72 6.57
N ALA A 169 -9.27 -9.68 6.26
CA ALA A 169 -8.69 -10.11 4.99
C ALA A 169 -7.42 -10.93 5.22
N VAL A 170 -6.97 -11.63 4.20
CA VAL A 170 -5.64 -12.25 4.17
C VAL A 170 -4.79 -11.50 3.15
N ALA A 171 -3.66 -10.94 3.60
CA ALA A 171 -2.63 -10.40 2.72
C ALA A 171 -1.79 -11.56 2.18
N LEU A 172 -1.64 -11.61 0.88
CA LEU A 172 -1.00 -12.71 0.13
C LEU A 172 0.33 -12.26 -0.48
N GLU A 173 0.53 -12.53 -1.77
CA GLU A 173 1.76 -12.17 -2.47
C GLU A 173 1.84 -10.67 -2.78
N PRO A 174 3.06 -10.08 -2.81
CA PRO A 174 3.25 -8.72 -3.26
C PRO A 174 2.94 -8.60 -4.76
N GLN A 175 2.27 -7.52 -5.12
CA GLN A 175 1.90 -7.19 -6.50
C GLN A 175 2.64 -5.95 -6.99
N LEU A 176 2.89 -4.99 -6.10
CA LEU A 176 3.52 -3.72 -6.47
C LEU A 176 4.53 -3.28 -5.40
N LEU A 177 5.56 -2.57 -5.87
CA LEU A 177 6.42 -1.73 -5.06
C LEU A 177 6.33 -0.31 -5.57
N CYS A 178 5.96 0.64 -4.71
CA CYS A 178 5.78 2.05 -5.05
C CYS A 178 6.91 2.88 -4.45
N ASN A 179 7.65 3.56 -5.31
CA ASN A 179 8.70 4.49 -4.92
C ASN A 179 8.16 5.93 -4.89
N PRO A 180 8.52 6.74 -3.89
CA PRO A 180 8.35 8.19 -3.98
C PRO A 180 8.95 8.71 -5.27
N ALA A 181 8.22 9.56 -5.98
CA ALA A 181 8.62 10.10 -7.27
C ALA A 181 8.42 11.61 -7.34
N GLU A 182 9.40 12.32 -7.86
CA GLU A 182 9.24 13.69 -8.35
C GLU A 182 8.45 13.62 -9.65
N LYS A 183 7.45 14.49 -9.79
CA LYS A 183 6.63 14.58 -10.98
C LYS A 183 6.74 15.97 -11.59
N THR A 184 7.07 16.04 -12.89
CA THR A 184 7.03 17.27 -13.66
C THR A 184 5.95 17.16 -14.74
N THR A 185 5.01 18.12 -14.76
CA THR A 185 3.95 18.16 -15.78
C THR A 185 4.47 18.68 -17.13
N ALA A 186 3.66 18.55 -18.16
CA ALA A 186 3.99 19.07 -19.51
C ALA A 186 4.21 20.60 -19.50
N GLU A 187 3.55 21.33 -18.59
CA GLU A 187 3.68 22.77 -18.41
C GLU A 187 4.95 23.15 -17.59
N GLY A 188 5.72 22.16 -17.14
CA GLY A 188 6.94 22.37 -16.37
C GLY A 188 6.74 22.59 -14.88
N VAL A 189 5.55 22.29 -14.34
CA VAL A 189 5.29 22.37 -12.90
C VAL A 189 5.90 21.15 -12.23
N VAL A 190 6.78 21.38 -11.23
CA VAL A 190 7.50 20.35 -10.50
C VAL A 190 6.84 20.08 -9.16
N TYR A 191 6.55 18.83 -8.89
CA TYR A 191 6.08 18.32 -7.59
C TYR A 191 7.19 17.47 -6.98
N PRO A 192 7.96 18.03 -6.03
CA PRO A 192 9.12 17.34 -5.47
C PRO A 192 8.72 16.19 -4.55
N ILE A 193 9.67 15.27 -4.30
CA ILE A 193 9.53 14.25 -3.27
C ILE A 193 9.51 14.92 -1.89
N VAL A 194 8.48 14.65 -1.10
CA VAL A 194 8.33 15.17 0.28
C VAL A 194 9.08 14.28 1.27
N ASN A 195 8.95 12.96 1.13
CA ASN A 195 9.63 11.98 1.97
C ASN A 195 10.24 10.87 1.09
N PRO A 196 11.56 10.87 0.86
CA PRO A 196 12.21 9.90 -0.03
C PRO A 196 12.28 8.48 0.53
N PHE A 197 12.00 8.29 1.81
CA PHE A 197 12.04 6.97 2.47
C PHE A 197 10.68 6.29 2.57
N ALA A 198 9.61 6.99 2.17
CA ALA A 198 8.24 6.54 2.30
C ALA A 198 7.82 5.63 1.13
N HIS A 199 8.35 4.41 1.07
CA HIS A 199 7.94 3.42 0.07
C HIS A 199 6.67 2.70 0.51
N LEU A 200 5.93 2.13 -0.46
CA LEU A 200 4.78 1.26 -0.22
C LEU A 200 5.00 -0.08 -0.91
N ALA A 201 4.84 -1.17 -0.17
CA ALA A 201 4.69 -2.50 -0.76
C ALA A 201 3.21 -2.89 -0.72
N CYS A 202 2.66 -3.27 -1.87
CA CYS A 202 1.23 -3.56 -2.01
C CYS A 202 1.01 -5.04 -2.24
N TYR A 203 0.21 -5.65 -1.39
CA TYR A 203 -0.09 -7.07 -1.35
C TYR A 203 -1.53 -7.33 -1.77
N ARG A 204 -1.76 -8.38 -2.54
CA ARG A 204 -3.11 -8.83 -2.85
C ARG A 204 -3.84 -9.22 -1.56
N ILE A 205 -5.12 -8.86 -1.45
CA ILE A 205 -5.95 -9.23 -0.30
C ILE A 205 -7.15 -10.07 -0.73
N GLU A 206 -7.49 -11.04 0.09
CA GLU A 206 -8.63 -11.93 -0.14
C GLU A 206 -9.49 -12.12 1.12
N PRO A 207 -10.79 -12.48 0.91
CA PRO A 207 -11.51 -12.44 -0.35
C PRO A 207 -11.75 -11.01 -0.81
N PRO A 208 -11.92 -10.71 -2.12
CA PRO A 208 -12.34 -9.39 -2.56
C PRO A 208 -13.78 -9.12 -2.10
N ILE A 209 -14.07 -7.87 -1.74
CA ILE A 209 -15.43 -7.45 -1.36
C ILE A 209 -15.89 -6.34 -2.30
N PHE A 210 -17.08 -6.50 -2.87
CA PHE A 210 -17.72 -5.47 -3.67
C PHE A 210 -18.45 -4.45 -2.77
N TRP A 211 -18.17 -3.16 -3.01
CA TRP A 211 -18.67 -2.07 -2.16
C TRP A 211 -19.82 -1.28 -2.80
N GLY A 212 -19.73 -0.97 -4.08
CA GLY A 212 -20.77 -0.28 -4.84
C GLY A 212 -21.04 1.17 -4.41
N LEU A 213 -20.15 1.77 -3.63
CA LEU A 213 -20.28 3.13 -3.08
C LEU A 213 -19.70 4.15 -4.05
N GLY A 214 -20.29 5.35 -4.10
CA GLY A 214 -19.80 6.49 -4.90
C GLY A 214 -19.13 7.55 -4.05
N ALA A 215 -18.21 8.31 -4.66
CA ALA A 215 -17.67 9.53 -4.08
C ALA A 215 -17.22 10.51 -5.16
N LEU A 216 -17.39 11.79 -4.86
CA LEU A 216 -16.76 12.86 -5.62
C LEU A 216 -15.30 12.98 -5.18
N ILE A 217 -14.37 12.85 -6.10
CA ILE A 217 -12.93 12.92 -5.83
C ILE A 217 -12.29 14.08 -6.60
N HIS A 218 -11.15 14.53 -6.09
CA HIS A 218 -10.31 15.50 -6.77
C HIS A 218 -8.84 15.10 -6.60
N ASP A 219 -8.12 15.07 -7.74
CA ASP A 219 -6.67 15.05 -7.79
C ASP A 219 -6.19 16.05 -8.84
N GLN A 220 -4.91 16.04 -9.20
CA GLN A 220 -4.34 16.95 -10.18
C GLN A 220 -4.89 16.78 -11.61
N PHE A 221 -5.42 15.62 -11.94
CA PHE A 221 -5.84 15.26 -13.29
C PHE A 221 -7.35 15.19 -13.44
N PHE A 222 -8.08 15.06 -12.33
CA PHE A 222 -9.49 14.74 -12.36
C PHE A 222 -10.27 15.36 -11.20
N PHE A 223 -11.45 15.84 -11.52
CA PHE A 223 -12.49 16.17 -10.56
C PHE A 223 -13.80 15.57 -11.05
N GLY A 224 -14.37 14.64 -10.30
CA GLY A 224 -15.58 13.98 -10.72
C GLY A 224 -15.98 12.83 -9.79
N GLU A 225 -17.11 12.21 -10.08
CA GLU A 225 -17.65 11.09 -9.32
C GLU A 225 -17.02 9.77 -9.80
N ILE A 226 -16.61 8.94 -8.85
CA ILE A 226 -16.21 7.55 -9.07
C ILE A 226 -17.09 6.62 -8.23
N ARG A 227 -17.18 5.37 -8.66
CA ARG A 227 -17.81 4.29 -7.90
C ARG A 227 -16.78 3.24 -7.53
N PHE A 228 -16.67 2.93 -6.25
CA PHE A 228 -15.81 1.88 -5.72
C PHE A 228 -16.44 0.51 -6.00
N LYS A 229 -15.68 -0.38 -6.59
CA LYS A 229 -16.11 -1.76 -6.87
C LYS A 229 -15.55 -2.72 -5.83
N GLU A 230 -14.46 -3.38 -6.14
CA GLU A 230 -13.81 -4.36 -5.28
C GLU A 230 -12.56 -3.79 -4.62
N ASP A 231 -12.32 -4.15 -3.38
CA ASP A 231 -11.01 -3.96 -2.80
C ASP A 231 -10.03 -5.00 -3.39
N TRP A 232 -8.83 -4.57 -3.67
CA TRP A 232 -7.85 -5.34 -4.42
C TRP A 232 -6.53 -5.52 -3.67
N LEU A 233 -5.95 -4.43 -3.16
CA LEU A 233 -4.65 -4.46 -2.49
C LEU A 233 -4.69 -3.81 -1.10
N LEU A 234 -3.77 -4.26 -0.25
CA LEU A 234 -3.31 -3.56 0.94
C LEU A 234 -1.89 -3.09 0.69
N CYS A 235 -1.68 -1.77 0.68
CA CYS A 235 -0.36 -1.16 0.62
C CYS A 235 0.11 -0.82 2.04
N VAL A 236 1.31 -1.25 2.38
CA VAL A 236 1.91 -1.04 3.70
C VAL A 236 3.18 -0.21 3.60
N PRO A 237 3.42 0.69 4.56
CA PRO A 237 4.69 1.40 4.69
C PRO A 237 5.86 0.43 4.69
N SER A 238 6.87 0.71 3.87
CA SER A 238 7.99 -0.19 3.68
C SER A 238 9.30 0.57 3.59
N THR A 239 10.36 -0.06 4.08
CA THR A 239 11.74 0.34 3.78
C THR A 239 12.22 -0.45 2.57
N LYS A 240 13.13 0.13 1.81
CA LYS A 240 13.79 -0.53 0.71
C LYS A 240 15.29 -0.39 0.87
N ASN A 241 15.96 -1.53 1.02
CA ASN A 241 17.40 -1.62 1.01
C ASN A 241 17.89 -1.85 -0.43
N GLU A 242 19.16 -1.67 -0.68
CA GLU A 242 19.79 -1.58 -1.99
C GLU A 242 19.16 -2.44 -3.10
N VAL A 243 18.99 -1.82 -4.27
CA VAL A 243 18.70 -2.54 -5.51
C VAL A 243 19.94 -3.36 -5.86
N VAL A 244 19.87 -4.66 -5.72
CA VAL A 244 20.91 -5.54 -6.26
C VAL A 244 20.69 -5.61 -7.77
N PRO A 245 21.61 -5.06 -8.61
CA PRO A 245 21.50 -5.23 -10.05
C PRO A 245 21.56 -6.73 -10.36
N THR A 246 20.52 -7.27 -10.92
CA THR A 246 20.55 -8.63 -11.49
C THR A 246 21.26 -8.60 -12.83
N GLU A 247 22.54 -8.18 -12.86
CA GLU A 247 23.36 -8.46 -14.04
C GLU A 247 23.60 -9.98 -14.09
N PRO A 248 23.29 -10.62 -15.21
CA PRO A 248 23.67 -12.02 -15.39
C PRO A 248 25.21 -12.08 -15.29
N GLN A 249 25.69 -12.65 -14.20
CA GLN A 249 27.12 -12.89 -14.05
C GLN A 249 27.53 -13.89 -15.16
N THR A 250 28.18 -13.38 -16.20
CA THR A 250 28.75 -14.27 -17.21
C THR A 250 29.86 -15.10 -16.55
N TRP A 251 29.92 -16.40 -16.89
CA TRP A 251 30.94 -17.33 -16.39
C TRP A 251 32.38 -16.79 -16.51
N GLY A 252 32.61 -15.84 -17.42
CA GLY A 252 33.88 -15.14 -17.57
C GLY A 252 34.25 -14.24 -16.38
N ARG A 253 33.26 -13.59 -15.76
CA ARG A 253 33.45 -12.71 -14.59
C ARG A 253 33.66 -13.53 -13.31
N VAL A 254 32.95 -14.66 -13.18
CA VAL A 254 33.15 -15.58 -12.05
C VAL A 254 34.58 -16.16 -12.08
N LYS A 255 35.10 -16.55 -13.24
CA LYS A 255 36.49 -17.05 -13.36
C LYS A 255 37.56 -16.00 -13.05
N ALA A 256 37.29 -14.73 -13.21
CA ALA A 256 38.23 -13.65 -12.89
C ALA A 256 38.38 -13.43 -11.37
N LEU A 257 37.43 -13.87 -10.55
CA LEU A 257 37.49 -13.76 -9.08
C LEU A 257 38.29 -14.90 -8.42
N TYR A 258 38.65 -15.95 -9.18
CA TYR A 258 39.40 -17.12 -8.70
C TYR A 258 40.81 -17.25 -9.34
N ARG A 259 41.34 -16.17 -9.87
CA ARG A 259 42.75 -16.00 -10.29
C ARG A 259 43.43 -14.98 -9.38
#